data_91bf2c8825f134458eaac0eabb3d31b0
#
_entry.id   91bf2c8825f134458eaac0eabb3d31b0
#
_cell.length_a   1.000
_cell.length_b   1.000
_cell.length_c   1.000
_cell.angle_alpha   90.00
_cell.angle_beta   90.00
_cell.angle_gamma   90.00
#
_symmetry.space_group_name_H-M   'P 1'
#
loop_
_entity.id
_entity.type
_entity.pdbx_description
1 polymer ?
#
loop_
_entity_poly.entity_id
_entity_poly.type
_entity_poly.pdbx_seq_one_letter_code
_entity_poly.pdbx_strand_id
1 'polypeptide(L)'
;MSKQQPFPFLKNKDIYAVALLETKGGKTRTAIIPCSNNVFRRLIDIPTRKGTFMLSEELILHFLPKMFKNYIVKEKSLIRVTRNADIDTETIYDEDLDYRDAMENLIKQRKRMSPVRMEMSRELNKKLTSSLCKEIKVDKDHVFLSRVPLDLSFVFALQGYLRSLEQNGTADTKQLFYQRRAPRMTPQLDSKAPLIPQVMKKDVLLSYPFESIKPFISLLDEAAKDESVVSIKMTLYRLADKSQIVDALVEAAENGKEVVVLVELRARFDEESNIEYSRILEEAGCRVIYGLNGFKVHSKLCLISRKTEDGVSYVTQIGTGNYNEKTSALYTDLSLITGNQAIGKEAVSYTHLRAHETELHLV
;
A
#
# COMPACT_ATOMS: atom_id res chain seq x y z
N MET A 1 12.20 -2.41 -46.08
CA MET A 1 12.83 -1.63 -44.99
C MET A 1 11.92 -1.81 -43.76
N SER A 2 12.30 -2.63 -42.77
CA SER A 2 11.54 -2.73 -41.54
C SER A 2 11.77 -1.43 -40.73
N LYS A 3 10.72 -0.66 -40.48
CA LYS A 3 10.78 0.49 -39.57
C LYS A 3 11.34 -0.01 -38.23
N GLN A 4 12.47 0.60 -37.81
CA GLN A 4 13.04 0.35 -36.50
C GLN A 4 11.99 0.79 -35.46
N GLN A 5 11.49 -0.12 -34.66
CA GLN A 5 10.57 0.25 -33.60
C GLN A 5 11.32 1.09 -32.57
N PRO A 6 10.73 2.18 -32.05
CA PRO A 6 11.35 2.96 -30.99
C PRO A 6 11.57 2.09 -29.76
N PHE A 7 12.53 2.47 -28.91
CA PHE A 7 12.80 1.78 -27.65
C PHE A 7 11.54 1.82 -26.78
N PRO A 8 11.07 0.67 -26.25
CA PRO A 8 9.84 0.64 -25.47
C PRO A 8 10.00 1.33 -24.13
N PHE A 9 8.93 1.92 -23.63
CA PHE A 9 8.90 2.44 -22.27
C PHE A 9 8.93 1.28 -21.27
N LEU A 10 9.96 1.25 -20.42
CA LEU A 10 10.07 0.25 -19.35
C LEU A 10 9.35 0.77 -18.09
N LYS A 11 8.32 0.03 -17.65
CA LYS A 11 7.54 0.39 -16.46
C LYS A 11 8.38 0.25 -15.19
N ASN A 12 8.02 1.01 -14.18
CA ASN A 12 8.68 0.98 -12.87
C ASN A 12 8.58 -0.41 -12.23
N LYS A 13 9.73 -0.98 -11.86
CA LYS A 13 9.88 -2.27 -11.17
C LYS A 13 9.43 -3.51 -11.97
N ASP A 14 8.99 -3.38 -13.22
CA ASP A 14 8.73 -4.53 -14.07
C ASP A 14 10.03 -5.21 -14.51
N ILE A 15 9.96 -6.52 -14.71
CA ILE A 15 11.09 -7.33 -15.19
C ILE A 15 10.97 -7.50 -16.71
N TYR A 16 12.10 -7.30 -17.40
CA TYR A 16 12.22 -7.50 -18.84
C TYR A 16 13.39 -8.41 -19.16
N ALA A 17 13.21 -9.32 -20.12
CA ALA A 17 14.31 -10.05 -20.71
C ALA A 17 14.89 -9.22 -21.86
N VAL A 18 16.20 -8.97 -21.81
CA VAL A 18 16.95 -8.29 -22.85
C VAL A 18 17.88 -9.27 -23.53
N ALA A 19 17.97 -9.22 -24.87
CA ALA A 19 18.90 -10.04 -25.63
C ALA A 19 19.57 -9.24 -26.73
N LEU A 20 20.87 -9.51 -26.95
CA LEU A 20 21.61 -9.09 -28.13
C LEU A 20 21.46 -10.19 -29.19
N LEU A 21 20.76 -9.86 -30.25
CA LEU A 21 20.48 -10.74 -31.38
C LEU A 21 21.41 -10.41 -32.55
N GLU A 22 21.96 -11.42 -33.20
CA GLU A 22 22.76 -11.27 -34.41
C GLU A 22 22.08 -11.96 -35.59
N THR A 23 21.91 -11.29 -36.69
CA THR A 23 21.43 -11.87 -37.96
C THR A 23 22.51 -12.73 -38.61
N LYS A 24 22.15 -13.62 -39.52
CA LYS A 24 23.11 -14.38 -40.34
C LYS A 24 24.11 -13.48 -41.12
N GLY A 25 23.76 -12.23 -41.38
CA GLY A 25 24.64 -11.25 -42.04
C GLY A 25 25.43 -10.38 -41.06
N GLY A 26 25.56 -10.76 -39.76
CA GLY A 26 26.40 -10.08 -38.77
C GLY A 26 25.80 -8.78 -38.19
N LYS A 27 24.59 -8.37 -38.60
CA LYS A 27 23.93 -7.19 -38.04
C LYS A 27 23.34 -7.52 -36.66
N THR A 28 23.62 -6.66 -35.69
CA THR A 28 23.09 -6.84 -34.31
C THR A 28 21.81 -6.06 -34.07
N ARG A 29 20.94 -6.57 -33.23
CA ARG A 29 19.69 -5.94 -32.76
C ARG A 29 19.48 -6.24 -31.29
N THR A 30 18.86 -5.32 -30.57
CA THR A 30 18.43 -5.53 -29.18
C THR A 30 16.96 -5.93 -29.16
N ALA A 31 16.65 -7.04 -28.48
CA ALA A 31 15.28 -7.44 -28.20
C ALA A 31 14.97 -7.17 -26.72
N ILE A 32 13.75 -6.69 -26.45
CA ILE A 32 13.22 -6.46 -25.10
C ILE A 32 11.87 -7.15 -25.01
N ILE A 33 11.71 -8.00 -24.01
CA ILE A 33 10.53 -8.81 -23.79
C ILE A 33 10.03 -8.58 -22.37
N PRO A 34 8.79 -8.09 -22.18
CA PRO A 34 8.22 -7.97 -20.86
C PRO A 34 8.00 -9.34 -20.22
N CYS A 35 8.49 -9.54 -19.01
CA CYS A 35 8.32 -10.78 -18.25
C CYS A 35 7.21 -10.64 -17.20
N SER A 36 6.98 -9.41 -16.72
CA SER A 36 5.86 -9.09 -15.82
C SER A 36 4.58 -8.97 -16.63
N ASN A 37 3.70 -9.95 -16.51
CA ASN A 37 2.40 -9.95 -17.17
C ASN A 37 1.38 -10.72 -16.32
N ASN A 38 0.10 -10.48 -16.56
CA ASN A 38 -0.99 -11.14 -15.86
C ASN A 38 -1.42 -12.48 -16.51
N VAL A 39 -0.71 -12.90 -17.56
CA VAL A 39 -1.08 -14.10 -18.35
C VAL A 39 -0.52 -15.37 -17.71
N PHE A 40 0.70 -15.30 -17.18
CA PHE A 40 1.37 -16.44 -16.57
C PHE A 40 1.59 -16.23 -15.07
N ARG A 41 1.39 -17.29 -14.29
CA ARG A 41 1.85 -17.30 -12.90
C ARG A 41 3.37 -17.16 -12.87
N ARG A 42 3.89 -16.36 -11.96
CA ARG A 42 5.33 -16.13 -11.85
C ARG A 42 6.08 -17.39 -11.39
N LEU A 43 5.47 -18.18 -10.48
CA LEU A 43 5.96 -19.51 -10.10
C LEU A 43 5.35 -20.54 -11.04
N ILE A 44 6.22 -21.24 -11.78
CA ILE A 44 5.85 -22.31 -12.73
C ILE A 44 6.32 -23.64 -12.16
N ASP A 45 5.39 -24.55 -11.92
CA ASP A 45 5.70 -25.89 -11.46
C ASP A 45 6.41 -26.69 -12.56
N ILE A 46 7.42 -27.46 -12.18
CA ILE A 46 8.09 -28.38 -13.07
C ILE A 46 7.40 -29.78 -12.98
N PRO A 47 6.65 -30.18 -14.00
CA PRO A 47 5.76 -31.34 -13.90
C PRO A 47 6.46 -32.65 -13.51
N THR A 48 7.73 -32.81 -13.90
CA THR A 48 8.54 -34.03 -13.67
C THR A 48 9.17 -34.08 -12.27
N ARG A 49 9.08 -32.97 -11.49
CA ARG A 49 9.70 -32.88 -10.17
C ARG A 49 8.75 -32.19 -9.21
N LYS A 50 7.96 -32.94 -8.47
CA LYS A 50 7.06 -32.40 -7.45
C LYS A 50 7.81 -31.50 -6.48
N GLY A 51 7.24 -30.34 -6.15
CA GLY A 51 7.84 -29.36 -5.25
C GLY A 51 8.99 -28.55 -5.85
N THR A 52 9.25 -28.69 -7.15
CA THR A 52 10.24 -27.88 -7.87
C THR A 52 9.52 -26.89 -8.77
N PHE A 53 9.95 -25.64 -8.73
CA PHE A 53 9.37 -24.58 -9.56
C PHE A 53 10.48 -23.70 -10.15
N MET A 54 10.12 -22.97 -11.19
CA MET A 54 10.97 -22.02 -11.89
C MET A 54 10.25 -20.65 -11.94
N LEU A 55 10.99 -19.57 -11.91
CA LEU A 55 10.44 -18.24 -12.17
C LEU A 55 10.16 -18.07 -13.67
N SER A 56 9.01 -17.51 -14.01
CA SER A 56 8.57 -17.31 -15.41
C SER A 56 9.58 -16.49 -16.23
N GLU A 57 10.19 -15.48 -15.62
CA GLU A 57 11.22 -14.65 -16.24
C GLU A 57 12.47 -15.46 -16.62
N GLU A 58 12.88 -16.40 -15.78
CA GLU A 58 14.00 -17.30 -16.10
C GLU A 58 13.63 -18.30 -17.21
N LEU A 59 12.40 -18.77 -17.23
CA LEU A 59 11.90 -19.63 -18.31
C LEU A 59 11.91 -18.87 -19.64
N ILE A 60 11.40 -17.63 -19.68
CA ILE A 60 11.44 -16.78 -20.87
C ILE A 60 12.88 -16.59 -21.32
N LEU A 61 13.78 -16.26 -20.42
CA LEU A 61 15.19 -16.04 -20.71
C LEU A 61 15.87 -17.31 -21.26
N HIS A 62 15.49 -18.50 -20.74
CA HIS A 62 15.99 -19.77 -21.22
C HIS A 62 15.55 -20.03 -22.66
N PHE A 63 14.29 -19.79 -22.99
CA PHE A 63 13.73 -20.09 -24.31
C PHE A 63 13.90 -18.99 -25.37
N LEU A 64 14.59 -17.89 -25.06
CA LEU A 64 14.87 -16.83 -26.03
C LEU A 64 15.42 -17.34 -27.39
N PRO A 65 16.37 -18.32 -27.44
CA PRO A 65 16.85 -18.85 -28.73
C PRO A 65 15.75 -19.53 -29.57
N LYS A 66 14.77 -20.15 -28.90
CA LYS A 66 13.61 -20.76 -29.59
C LYS A 66 12.60 -19.70 -30.06
N MET A 67 12.47 -18.57 -29.36
CA MET A 67 11.62 -17.47 -29.79
C MET A 67 12.20 -16.72 -30.99
N PHE A 68 13.51 -16.59 -31.07
CA PHE A 68 14.22 -15.88 -32.14
C PHE A 68 14.96 -16.83 -33.09
N LYS A 69 14.27 -17.78 -33.69
CA LYS A 69 14.84 -18.88 -34.56
C LYS A 69 15.72 -18.37 -35.71
N ASN A 70 15.48 -17.15 -36.21
CA ASN A 70 16.22 -16.55 -37.32
C ASN A 70 17.44 -15.73 -36.89
N TYR A 71 17.74 -15.70 -35.59
CA TYR A 71 18.84 -14.92 -35.00
C TYR A 71 19.70 -15.80 -34.10
N ILE A 72 20.95 -15.41 -33.93
CA ILE A 72 21.83 -15.97 -32.91
C ILE A 72 21.72 -15.07 -31.68
N VAL A 73 21.35 -15.63 -30.54
CA VAL A 73 21.34 -14.91 -29.25
C VAL A 73 22.76 -14.90 -28.70
N LYS A 74 23.43 -13.73 -28.79
CA LYS A 74 24.81 -13.56 -28.32
C LYS A 74 24.88 -13.37 -26.81
N GLU A 75 24.01 -12.56 -26.27
CA GLU A 75 23.94 -12.24 -24.86
C GLU A 75 22.49 -12.05 -24.42
N LYS A 76 22.24 -12.33 -23.18
CA LYS A 76 20.89 -12.17 -22.58
C LYS A 76 20.96 -11.93 -21.09
N SER A 77 20.08 -11.10 -20.58
CA SER A 77 19.93 -10.78 -19.15
C SER A 77 18.49 -10.42 -18.83
N LEU A 78 18.08 -10.65 -17.60
CA LEU A 78 16.90 -9.95 -17.06
C LEU A 78 17.34 -8.57 -16.60
N ILE A 79 16.49 -7.59 -16.82
CA ILE A 79 16.68 -6.23 -16.30
C ILE A 79 15.43 -5.77 -15.57
N ARG A 80 15.63 -4.89 -14.59
CA ARG A 80 14.60 -4.20 -13.84
C ARG A 80 14.98 -2.74 -13.66
N VAL A 81 14.05 -1.83 -13.95
CA VAL A 81 14.26 -0.40 -13.82
C VAL A 81 13.47 0.11 -12.62
N THR A 82 14.15 0.81 -11.72
CA THR A 82 13.51 1.57 -10.65
C THR A 82 13.47 3.04 -11.04
N ARG A 83 12.28 3.65 -10.94
CA ARG A 83 12.08 5.07 -11.22
C ARG A 83 11.97 5.85 -9.93
N ASN A 84 12.27 7.13 -9.99
CA ASN A 84 12.05 8.02 -8.86
C ASN A 84 10.59 7.93 -8.39
N ALA A 85 10.38 7.92 -7.08
CA ALA A 85 9.07 7.84 -6.46
C ALA A 85 8.76 9.10 -5.64
N ASP A 86 9.71 10.01 -5.49
CA ASP A 86 9.49 11.24 -4.75
C ASP A 86 8.67 12.19 -5.61
N ILE A 87 7.54 12.59 -5.08
CA ILE A 87 6.68 13.60 -5.64
C ILE A 87 7.01 14.89 -4.89
N ASP A 88 7.45 15.90 -5.62
CA ASP A 88 7.55 17.24 -5.07
C ASP A 88 6.12 17.81 -4.98
N THR A 89 5.65 17.90 -3.75
CA THR A 89 4.30 18.38 -3.47
C THR A 89 4.28 19.89 -3.23
N GLU A 90 5.44 20.55 -3.16
CA GLU A 90 5.51 22.00 -2.99
C GLU A 90 4.97 22.76 -4.22
N THR A 91 4.93 22.09 -5.38
CA THR A 91 4.41 22.65 -6.63
C THR A 91 2.90 22.47 -6.84
N ILE A 92 2.16 21.86 -5.87
CA ILE A 92 0.74 21.52 -6.04
C ILE A 92 -0.18 22.68 -5.67
N TYR A 93 0.35 23.74 -5.05
CA TYR A 93 -0.47 24.83 -4.53
C TYR A 93 -0.79 25.85 -5.63
N ASP A 94 -1.79 25.50 -6.41
CA ASP A 94 -2.61 26.46 -7.14
C ASP A 94 -3.93 26.57 -6.35
N GLU A 95 -4.26 27.75 -5.87
CA GLU A 95 -5.43 28.00 -5.01
C GLU A 95 -6.75 27.59 -5.69
N ASP A 96 -6.72 27.41 -7.02
CA ASP A 96 -7.87 27.05 -7.86
C ASP A 96 -7.99 25.54 -8.17
N LEU A 97 -7.01 24.70 -7.77
CA LEU A 97 -7.05 23.27 -8.05
C LEU A 97 -7.47 22.45 -6.83
N ASP A 98 -8.47 21.59 -7.00
CA ASP A 98 -8.79 20.55 -6.01
C ASP A 98 -7.51 19.72 -5.71
N TYR A 99 -7.06 19.78 -4.46
CA TYR A 99 -5.85 19.09 -3.99
C TYR A 99 -5.85 17.60 -4.35
N ARG A 100 -7.01 16.95 -4.35
CA ARG A 100 -7.17 15.56 -4.76
C ARG A 100 -6.85 15.37 -6.23
N ASP A 101 -7.40 16.20 -7.12
CA ASP A 101 -7.17 16.13 -8.57
C ASP A 101 -5.70 16.41 -8.90
N ALA A 102 -5.08 17.34 -8.20
CA ALA A 102 -3.65 17.60 -8.29
C ALA A 102 -2.83 16.37 -7.88
N MET A 103 -3.18 15.70 -6.77
CA MET A 103 -2.53 14.47 -6.34
C MET A 103 -2.73 13.31 -7.32
N GLU A 104 -3.93 13.13 -7.90
CA GLU A 104 -4.16 12.13 -8.95
C GLU A 104 -3.26 12.36 -10.16
N ASN A 105 -3.12 13.59 -10.59
CA ASN A 105 -2.25 13.96 -11.72
C ASN A 105 -0.78 13.66 -11.40
N LEU A 106 -0.31 13.98 -10.20
CA LEU A 106 1.04 13.64 -9.75
C LEU A 106 1.30 12.14 -9.69
N ILE A 107 0.35 11.35 -9.20
CA ILE A 107 0.46 9.89 -9.18
C ILE A 107 0.57 9.35 -10.61
N LYS A 108 -0.21 9.89 -11.56
CA LYS A 108 -0.12 9.55 -12.98
C LYS A 108 1.27 9.93 -13.56
N GLN A 109 1.80 11.09 -13.21
CA GLN A 109 3.14 11.54 -13.62
C GLN A 109 4.24 10.66 -13.01
N ARG A 110 4.11 10.24 -11.74
CA ARG A 110 5.06 9.36 -11.04
C ARG A 110 5.35 8.07 -11.80
N LYS A 111 4.36 7.52 -12.49
CA LYS A 111 4.55 6.32 -13.33
C LYS A 111 5.56 6.54 -14.47
N ARG A 112 5.83 7.80 -14.84
CA ARG A 112 6.74 8.21 -15.93
C ARG A 112 7.99 8.94 -15.44
N MET A 113 8.22 9.04 -14.13
CA MET A 113 9.38 9.75 -13.58
C MET A 113 10.71 9.13 -14.03
N SER A 114 11.78 9.91 -13.89
CA SER A 114 13.12 9.52 -14.32
C SER A 114 13.58 8.23 -13.66
N PRO A 115 14.21 7.33 -14.41
CA PRO A 115 14.83 6.14 -13.85
C PRO A 115 16.04 6.54 -13.00
N VAL A 116 16.14 5.90 -11.83
CA VAL A 116 17.23 6.14 -10.87
C VAL A 116 18.12 4.91 -10.67
N ARG A 117 17.69 3.75 -11.17
CA ARG A 117 18.44 2.50 -11.02
C ARG A 117 18.04 1.50 -12.08
N MET A 118 19.04 0.76 -12.61
CA MET A 118 18.86 -0.43 -13.43
C MET A 118 19.57 -1.61 -12.77
N GLU A 119 18.87 -2.73 -12.60
CA GLU A 119 19.40 -3.99 -12.10
C GLU A 119 19.45 -5.01 -13.24
N MET A 120 20.50 -5.82 -13.27
CA MET A 120 20.68 -6.90 -14.24
C MET A 120 20.95 -8.23 -13.55
N SER A 121 20.37 -9.32 -14.06
CA SER A 121 20.63 -10.67 -13.52
C SER A 121 21.93 -11.29 -14.03
N ARG A 122 22.40 -10.85 -15.19
CA ARG A 122 23.65 -11.30 -15.84
C ARG A 122 24.37 -10.12 -16.45
N GLU A 123 25.67 -10.16 -16.42
CA GLU A 123 26.51 -9.15 -17.05
C GLU A 123 26.29 -9.14 -18.57
N LEU A 124 26.16 -7.95 -19.14
CA LEU A 124 26.09 -7.69 -20.56
C LEU A 124 27.35 -6.94 -20.98
N ASN A 125 27.76 -7.05 -22.26
CA ASN A 125 28.93 -6.31 -22.74
C ASN A 125 28.75 -4.79 -22.57
N LYS A 126 29.88 -4.09 -22.48
CA LYS A 126 29.91 -2.64 -22.24
C LYS A 126 29.12 -1.83 -23.28
N LYS A 127 29.12 -2.27 -24.58
CA LYS A 127 28.42 -1.59 -25.65
C LYS A 127 26.90 -1.68 -25.50
N LEU A 128 26.38 -2.88 -25.20
CA LEU A 128 24.94 -3.10 -24.99
C LEU A 128 24.47 -2.38 -23.72
N THR A 129 25.22 -2.51 -22.62
CA THR A 129 24.91 -1.81 -21.35
C THR A 129 24.87 -0.29 -21.55
N SER A 130 25.87 0.29 -22.26
CA SER A 130 25.87 1.72 -22.56
C SER A 130 24.69 2.16 -23.43
N SER A 131 24.29 1.31 -24.40
CA SER A 131 23.11 1.58 -25.23
C SER A 131 21.83 1.56 -24.40
N LEU A 132 21.67 0.57 -23.51
CA LEU A 132 20.52 0.50 -22.61
C LEU A 132 20.46 1.71 -21.67
N CYS A 133 21.58 2.10 -21.07
CA CYS A 133 21.66 3.28 -20.20
C CYS A 133 21.21 4.54 -20.92
N LYS A 134 21.65 4.74 -22.18
CA LYS A 134 21.26 5.88 -22.99
C LYS A 134 19.76 5.91 -23.28
N GLU A 135 19.19 4.78 -23.71
CA GLU A 135 17.77 4.68 -24.05
C GLU A 135 16.85 4.80 -22.81
N ILE A 136 17.27 4.20 -21.70
CA ILE A 136 16.55 4.24 -20.42
C ILE A 136 16.75 5.59 -19.72
N LYS A 137 17.82 6.33 -20.02
CA LYS A 137 18.26 7.56 -19.36
C LYS A 137 18.65 7.32 -17.88
N VAL A 138 19.49 6.32 -17.65
CA VAL A 138 20.08 6.02 -16.36
C VAL A 138 21.60 6.09 -16.43
N ASP A 139 22.25 6.62 -15.41
CA ASP A 139 23.70 6.71 -15.37
C ASP A 139 24.33 5.32 -15.15
N LYS A 140 25.53 5.11 -15.68
CA LYS A 140 26.23 3.84 -15.59
C LYS A 140 26.54 3.43 -14.14
N ASP A 141 26.76 4.40 -13.27
CA ASP A 141 27.03 4.17 -11.85
C ASP A 141 25.81 3.70 -11.08
N HIS A 142 24.63 3.81 -11.69
CA HIS A 142 23.37 3.31 -11.16
C HIS A 142 22.92 1.98 -11.79
N VAL A 143 23.88 1.24 -12.39
CA VAL A 143 23.65 -0.10 -12.94
C VAL A 143 24.24 -1.14 -12.00
N PHE A 144 23.42 -2.07 -11.54
CA PHE A 144 23.80 -3.07 -10.54
C PHE A 144 23.61 -4.49 -11.08
N LEU A 145 24.61 -5.35 -10.86
CA LEU A 145 24.51 -6.76 -11.12
C LEU A 145 23.93 -7.46 -9.87
N SER A 146 22.82 -8.15 -10.03
CA SER A 146 22.18 -8.93 -8.95
C SER A 146 22.42 -10.42 -9.14
N ARG A 147 22.86 -11.10 -8.10
CA ARG A 147 23.03 -12.56 -8.06
C ARG A 147 21.78 -13.31 -7.55
N VAL A 148 20.76 -12.55 -7.17
CA VAL A 148 19.47 -13.04 -6.70
C VAL A 148 18.36 -12.60 -7.66
N PRO A 149 17.15 -13.20 -7.60
CA PRO A 149 16.02 -12.75 -8.42
C PRO A 149 15.79 -11.25 -8.26
N LEU A 150 15.55 -10.53 -9.37
CA LEU A 150 15.42 -9.06 -9.39
C LEU A 150 14.19 -8.55 -8.62
N ASP A 151 13.26 -9.43 -8.32
CA ASP A 151 12.10 -9.14 -7.48
C ASP A 151 11.81 -10.35 -6.60
N LEU A 152 11.80 -10.15 -5.29
CA LEU A 152 11.58 -11.19 -4.28
C LEU A 152 10.11 -11.37 -3.89
N SER A 153 9.18 -10.63 -4.50
CA SER A 153 7.73 -10.74 -4.17
C SER A 153 7.16 -12.15 -4.42
N PHE A 154 7.80 -12.97 -5.27
CA PHE A 154 7.42 -14.37 -5.49
C PHE A 154 7.43 -15.20 -4.21
N VAL A 155 8.19 -14.80 -3.18
CA VAL A 155 8.28 -15.50 -1.89
C VAL A 155 6.91 -15.57 -1.21
N PHE A 156 6.05 -14.56 -1.37
CA PHE A 156 4.69 -14.59 -0.85
C PHE A 156 3.83 -15.67 -1.55
N ALA A 157 3.96 -15.81 -2.87
CA ALA A 157 3.28 -16.86 -3.62
C ALA A 157 3.86 -18.23 -3.28
N LEU A 158 5.18 -18.34 -3.11
CA LEU A 158 5.86 -19.56 -2.66
C LEU A 158 5.36 -20.00 -1.28
N GLN A 159 5.18 -19.06 -0.34
CA GLN A 159 4.65 -19.37 0.99
C GLN A 159 3.25 -19.99 0.89
N GLY A 160 2.37 -19.43 0.06
CA GLY A 160 1.05 -19.99 -0.20
C GLY A 160 1.11 -21.39 -0.80
N TYR A 161 2.00 -21.58 -1.77
CA TYR A 161 2.23 -22.88 -2.41
C TYR A 161 2.71 -23.93 -1.40
N LEU A 162 3.72 -23.64 -0.60
CA LEU A 162 4.23 -24.57 0.42
C LEU A 162 3.15 -24.96 1.44
N ARG A 163 2.31 -24.02 1.86
CA ARG A 163 1.16 -24.32 2.74
C ARG A 163 0.12 -25.21 2.06
N SER A 164 -0.09 -25.06 0.76
CA SER A 164 -1.01 -25.92 0.02
C SER A 164 -0.49 -27.37 -0.09
N LEU A 165 0.82 -27.56 -0.21
CA LEU A 165 1.43 -28.91 -0.22
C LEU A 165 1.22 -29.62 1.12
N GLU A 166 1.31 -28.90 2.22
CA GLU A 166 1.03 -29.42 3.57
C GLU A 166 -0.45 -29.82 3.72
N GLN A 167 -1.36 -28.91 3.35
CA GLN A 167 -2.81 -29.14 3.45
C GLN A 167 -3.26 -30.35 2.62
N ASN A 168 -2.65 -30.56 1.46
CA ASN A 168 -2.95 -31.67 0.56
C ASN A 168 -2.18 -32.95 0.91
N GLY A 169 -1.41 -32.99 2.00
CA GLY A 169 -0.61 -34.15 2.41
C GLY A 169 0.52 -34.51 1.44
N THR A 170 0.91 -33.58 0.55
CA THR A 170 1.93 -33.85 -0.50
C THR A 170 3.35 -33.71 0.03
N ALA A 171 3.57 -32.83 1.03
CA ALA A 171 4.86 -32.62 1.69
C ALA A 171 4.68 -32.10 3.11
N ASP A 172 5.55 -32.52 4.04
CA ASP A 172 5.61 -31.93 5.38
C ASP A 172 6.44 -30.64 5.34
N THR A 173 5.76 -29.52 5.35
CA THR A 173 6.38 -28.18 5.33
C THR A 173 6.22 -27.43 6.66
N LYS A 174 5.68 -28.10 7.70
CA LYS A 174 5.42 -27.50 9.03
C LYS A 174 6.64 -26.81 9.61
N GLN A 175 7.80 -27.42 9.46
CA GLN A 175 9.06 -26.90 10.00
C GLN A 175 9.51 -25.58 9.36
N LEU A 176 8.97 -25.22 8.18
CA LEU A 176 9.29 -23.97 7.47
C LEU A 176 8.49 -22.78 7.99
N PHE A 177 7.51 -23.00 8.87
CA PHE A 177 6.60 -21.97 9.32
C PHE A 177 6.49 -21.93 10.85
N TYR A 178 6.47 -20.72 11.39
CA TYR A 178 6.03 -20.53 12.76
C TYR A 178 4.55 -20.88 12.90
N GLN A 179 4.18 -21.36 14.08
CA GLN A 179 2.76 -21.59 14.41
C GLN A 179 2.00 -20.27 14.25
N ARG A 180 0.95 -20.29 13.43
CA ARG A 180 0.12 -19.11 13.23
C ARG A 180 -0.61 -18.76 14.52
N ARG A 181 -0.37 -17.57 15.04
CA ARG A 181 -1.10 -17.00 16.15
C ARG A 181 -2.16 -16.06 15.59
N ALA A 182 -3.41 -16.28 15.92
CA ALA A 182 -4.49 -15.34 15.64
C ALA A 182 -4.54 -14.31 16.78
N PRO A 183 -4.79 -13.03 16.50
CA PRO A 183 -5.06 -12.04 17.53
C PRO A 183 -6.24 -12.49 18.41
N ARG A 184 -6.12 -12.34 19.72
CA ARG A 184 -7.16 -12.69 20.68
C ARG A 184 -8.10 -11.51 20.90
N MET A 185 -9.35 -11.80 21.23
CA MET A 185 -10.24 -10.76 21.75
C MET A 185 -9.74 -10.35 23.15
N THR A 186 -9.79 -9.05 23.43
CA THR A 186 -9.38 -8.56 24.74
C THR A 186 -10.35 -9.03 25.84
N PRO A 187 -9.86 -9.48 26.98
CA PRO A 187 -10.71 -9.81 28.13
C PRO A 187 -11.23 -8.56 28.88
N GLN A 188 -10.79 -7.37 28.50
CA GLN A 188 -11.14 -6.11 29.14
C GLN A 188 -12.55 -5.64 28.78
N LEU A 189 -13.12 -6.17 27.68
CA LEU A 189 -14.44 -5.82 27.15
C LEU A 189 -15.30 -7.08 26.96
N ASP A 190 -16.56 -6.97 27.33
CA ASP A 190 -17.58 -7.94 26.95
C ASP A 190 -18.15 -7.59 25.57
N SER A 191 -17.81 -8.39 24.57
CA SER A 191 -18.27 -8.18 23.19
C SER A 191 -19.77 -8.42 22.95
N LYS A 192 -20.49 -8.95 23.97
CA LYS A 192 -21.94 -9.18 23.91
C LYS A 192 -22.74 -8.02 24.48
N ALA A 193 -22.08 -7.07 25.16
CA ALA A 193 -22.70 -5.89 25.75
C ALA A 193 -22.23 -4.63 25.03
N PRO A 194 -22.98 -3.51 25.07
CA PRO A 194 -22.58 -2.25 24.51
C PRO A 194 -21.19 -1.81 24.98
N LEU A 195 -20.32 -1.38 24.06
CA LEU A 195 -18.91 -1.08 24.33
C LEU A 195 -18.72 0.32 24.89
N ILE A 196 -19.50 1.29 24.41
CA ILE A 196 -19.39 2.70 24.85
C ILE A 196 -19.56 2.81 26.38
N PRO A 197 -20.59 2.23 27.03
CA PRO A 197 -20.72 2.28 28.48
C PRO A 197 -19.57 1.60 29.24
N GLN A 198 -18.93 0.58 28.65
CA GLN A 198 -17.81 -0.11 29.27
C GLN A 198 -16.55 0.78 29.25
N VAL A 199 -16.26 1.41 28.09
CA VAL A 199 -15.14 2.34 27.92
C VAL A 199 -15.30 3.60 28.76
N MET A 200 -16.54 4.08 28.95
CA MET A 200 -16.82 5.21 29.84
C MET A 200 -16.51 4.91 31.31
N LYS A 201 -16.52 3.65 31.70
CA LYS A 201 -16.24 3.21 33.09
C LYS A 201 -14.76 2.91 33.30
N LYS A 202 -14.05 2.45 32.28
CA LYS A 202 -12.68 1.96 32.39
C LYS A 202 -11.94 2.08 31.06
N ASP A 203 -10.72 2.60 31.13
CA ASP A 203 -9.80 2.64 29.99
C ASP A 203 -9.47 1.22 29.49
N VAL A 204 -9.36 1.07 28.18
CA VAL A 204 -9.04 -0.19 27.52
C VAL A 204 -7.78 0.00 26.69
N LEU A 205 -6.73 -0.73 27.02
CA LEU A 205 -5.48 -0.75 26.27
C LEU A 205 -5.38 -2.03 25.46
N LEU A 206 -5.33 -1.92 24.14
CA LEU A 206 -5.12 -3.04 23.22
C LEU A 206 -3.66 -3.08 22.79
N SER A 207 -3.08 -4.28 22.77
CA SER A 207 -1.72 -4.53 22.31
C SER A 207 -1.72 -5.37 21.03
N TYR A 208 -1.48 -4.73 19.90
CA TYR A 208 -1.35 -5.43 18.61
C TYR A 208 0.04 -6.05 18.47
N PRO A 209 0.22 -7.15 17.72
CA PRO A 209 -0.80 -7.97 17.04
C PRO A 209 -1.39 -9.08 17.93
N PHE A 210 -1.17 -9.02 19.25
CA PHE A 210 -1.58 -10.07 20.19
C PHE A 210 -3.08 -10.00 20.48
N GLU A 211 -3.62 -8.80 20.54
CA GLU A 211 -5.05 -8.52 20.64
C GLU A 211 -5.61 -8.02 19.29
N SER A 212 -6.90 -8.26 19.09
CA SER A 212 -7.59 -7.91 17.84
C SER A 212 -7.97 -6.43 17.80
N ILE A 213 -7.97 -5.84 16.61
CA ILE A 213 -8.55 -4.51 16.35
C ILE A 213 -10.09 -4.52 16.37
N LYS A 214 -10.73 -5.70 16.32
CA LYS A 214 -12.18 -5.83 16.23
C LYS A 214 -12.96 -5.07 17.31
N PRO A 215 -12.53 -5.02 18.60
CA PRO A 215 -13.22 -4.22 19.59
C PRO A 215 -13.33 -2.74 19.22
N PHE A 216 -12.29 -2.18 18.60
CA PHE A 216 -12.33 -0.79 18.12
C PHE A 216 -13.29 -0.64 16.92
N ILE A 217 -13.28 -1.57 15.97
CA ILE A 217 -14.23 -1.57 14.85
C ILE A 217 -15.67 -1.66 15.37
N SER A 218 -15.95 -2.60 16.28
CA SER A 218 -17.27 -2.74 16.87
C SER A 218 -17.70 -1.50 17.68
N LEU A 219 -16.75 -0.78 18.29
CA LEU A 219 -17.04 0.50 18.94
C LEU A 219 -17.45 1.57 17.92
N LEU A 220 -16.84 1.60 16.74
CA LEU A 220 -17.25 2.49 15.65
C LEU A 220 -18.64 2.12 15.10
N ASP A 221 -18.89 0.83 14.90
CA ASP A 221 -20.21 0.33 14.46
C ASP A 221 -21.31 0.67 15.47
N GLU A 222 -21.02 0.56 16.78
CA GLU A 222 -21.92 0.98 17.85
C GLU A 222 -22.15 2.50 17.80
N ALA A 223 -21.06 3.28 17.69
CA ALA A 223 -21.13 4.73 17.62
C ALA A 223 -21.90 5.23 16.38
N ALA A 224 -21.81 4.53 15.26
CA ALA A 224 -22.57 4.84 14.05
C ALA A 224 -24.09 4.74 14.27
N LYS A 225 -24.54 3.86 15.18
CA LYS A 225 -25.97 3.57 15.44
C LYS A 225 -26.50 4.24 16.70
N ASP A 226 -25.67 4.58 17.67
CA ASP A 226 -26.08 5.18 18.94
C ASP A 226 -26.64 6.60 18.72
N GLU A 227 -27.90 6.83 19.03
CA GLU A 227 -28.59 8.12 18.89
C GLU A 227 -27.95 9.24 19.71
N SER A 228 -27.26 8.92 20.80
CA SER A 228 -26.55 9.89 21.63
C SER A 228 -25.28 10.41 20.95
N VAL A 229 -24.69 9.66 20.00
CA VAL A 229 -23.50 10.08 19.27
C VAL A 229 -23.86 11.14 18.25
N VAL A 230 -23.21 12.30 18.34
CA VAL A 230 -23.43 13.46 17.45
C VAL A 230 -22.34 13.65 16.42
N SER A 231 -21.09 13.25 16.76
CA SER A 231 -20.00 13.35 15.78
C SER A 231 -18.93 12.29 15.98
N ILE A 232 -18.27 11.92 14.86
CA ILE A 232 -17.07 11.10 14.83
C ILE A 232 -15.99 11.84 14.04
N LYS A 233 -14.83 12.10 14.66
CA LYS A 233 -13.68 12.76 14.02
C LYS A 233 -12.49 11.84 14.04
N MET A 234 -11.85 11.59 12.89
CA MET A 234 -10.83 10.57 12.77
C MET A 234 -9.70 10.95 11.81
N THR A 235 -8.47 10.54 12.13
CA THR A 235 -7.33 10.66 11.23
C THR A 235 -7.09 9.34 10.49
N LEU A 236 -6.94 9.37 9.17
CA LEU A 236 -6.65 8.20 8.36
C LEU A 236 -5.33 8.39 7.60
N TYR A 237 -4.44 7.42 7.71
CA TYR A 237 -3.14 7.43 7.04
C TYR A 237 -3.00 6.29 6.03
N ARG A 238 -3.35 5.09 6.44
CA ARG A 238 -3.20 3.87 5.61
C ARG A 238 -4.32 2.91 5.95
N LEU A 239 -5.20 2.66 4.99
CA LEU A 239 -6.37 1.81 5.13
C LEU A 239 -6.15 0.42 4.51
N ALA A 240 -6.92 -0.56 4.93
CA ALA A 240 -6.95 -1.87 4.28
C ALA A 240 -7.89 -1.83 3.07
N ASP A 241 -7.62 -2.68 2.05
CA ASP A 241 -8.62 -2.93 1.00
C ASP A 241 -9.90 -3.47 1.66
N LYS A 242 -11.06 -2.88 1.37
CA LYS A 242 -12.35 -3.19 2.01
C LYS A 242 -12.28 -2.96 3.52
N SER A 243 -12.01 -1.72 3.91
CA SER A 243 -11.87 -1.31 5.30
C SER A 243 -13.23 -1.23 6.00
N GLN A 244 -13.42 -2.05 7.03
CA GLN A 244 -14.61 -2.00 7.90
C GLN A 244 -14.71 -0.66 8.66
N ILE A 245 -13.58 0.02 8.85
CA ILE A 245 -13.55 1.35 9.49
C ILE A 245 -14.20 2.38 8.57
N VAL A 246 -13.92 2.33 7.27
CA VAL A 246 -14.59 3.21 6.30
C VAL A 246 -16.08 2.91 6.24
N ASP A 247 -16.46 1.63 6.23
CA ASP A 247 -17.86 1.22 6.22
C ASP A 247 -18.62 1.79 7.43
N ALA A 248 -18.02 1.72 8.64
CA ALA A 248 -18.62 2.29 9.85
C ALA A 248 -18.74 3.83 9.81
N LEU A 249 -17.75 4.53 9.23
CA LEU A 249 -17.82 5.99 9.07
C LEU A 249 -18.90 6.41 8.06
N VAL A 250 -19.05 5.67 6.97
CA VAL A 250 -20.13 5.84 5.99
C VAL A 250 -21.48 5.65 6.68
N GLU A 251 -21.68 4.55 7.40
CA GLU A 251 -22.92 4.27 8.14
C GLU A 251 -23.22 5.37 9.16
N ALA A 252 -22.20 5.91 9.83
CA ALA A 252 -22.39 7.02 10.76
C ALA A 252 -22.90 8.29 10.07
N ALA A 253 -22.35 8.64 8.90
CA ALA A 253 -22.78 9.80 8.12
C ALA A 253 -24.20 9.61 7.57
N GLU A 254 -24.52 8.43 7.06
CA GLU A 254 -25.87 8.08 6.58
C GLU A 254 -26.91 8.12 7.71
N ASN A 255 -26.50 7.83 8.96
CA ASN A 255 -27.32 7.98 10.17
C ASN A 255 -27.37 9.42 10.71
N GLY A 256 -26.91 10.41 9.93
CA GLY A 256 -27.04 11.83 10.23
C GLY A 256 -26.02 12.38 11.24
N LYS A 257 -24.91 11.66 11.51
CA LYS A 257 -23.87 12.13 12.41
C LYS A 257 -22.86 13.01 11.65
N GLU A 258 -22.29 14.01 12.34
CA GLU A 258 -21.17 14.80 11.80
C GLU A 258 -19.94 13.89 11.74
N VAL A 259 -19.51 13.49 10.53
CA VAL A 259 -18.29 12.72 10.34
C VAL A 259 -17.23 13.58 9.69
N VAL A 260 -16.10 13.78 10.38
CA VAL A 260 -14.95 14.55 9.89
C VAL A 260 -13.74 13.63 9.83
N VAL A 261 -13.17 13.48 8.64
CA VAL A 261 -12.04 12.59 8.41
C VAL A 261 -10.88 13.35 7.82
N LEU A 262 -9.74 13.33 8.49
CA LEU A 262 -8.50 13.85 7.97
C LEU A 262 -7.71 12.73 7.30
N VAL A 263 -7.57 12.79 5.97
CA VAL A 263 -6.90 11.78 5.14
C VAL A 263 -5.52 12.27 4.71
N GLU A 264 -4.46 11.53 5.01
CA GLU A 264 -3.12 11.81 4.51
C GLU A 264 -2.93 11.16 3.13
N LEU A 265 -3.04 11.94 2.06
CA LEU A 265 -2.90 11.44 0.68
C LEU A 265 -1.46 11.08 0.30
N ARG A 266 -0.45 11.59 1.03
CA ARG A 266 0.98 11.31 0.79
C ARG A 266 1.49 10.05 1.49
N ALA A 267 0.58 9.13 1.86
CA ALA A 267 0.97 7.82 2.36
C ALA A 267 1.58 6.99 1.23
N ARG A 268 2.91 6.83 1.20
CA ARG A 268 3.63 6.13 0.12
C ARG A 268 3.04 4.76 -0.15
N PHE A 269 2.73 4.48 -1.42
CA PHE A 269 2.17 3.24 -1.98
C PHE A 269 0.67 3.01 -1.72
N ASP A 270 0.01 3.85 -0.93
CA ASP A 270 -1.43 3.74 -0.65
C ASP A 270 -2.21 4.97 -1.16
N GLU A 271 -1.56 5.83 -1.93
CA GLU A 271 -2.14 7.08 -2.41
C GLU A 271 -3.42 6.84 -3.24
N GLU A 272 -3.38 5.86 -4.17
CA GLU A 272 -4.54 5.52 -5.02
C GLU A 272 -5.72 5.05 -4.16
N SER A 273 -5.46 4.19 -3.17
CA SER A 273 -6.51 3.69 -2.25
C SER A 273 -7.05 4.81 -1.36
N ASN A 274 -6.20 5.70 -0.86
CA ASN A 274 -6.64 6.80 -0.01
C ASN A 274 -7.50 7.81 -0.78
N ILE A 275 -7.21 8.05 -2.07
CA ILE A 275 -8.04 8.88 -2.95
C ILE A 275 -9.41 8.21 -3.17
N GLU A 276 -9.45 6.91 -3.43
CA GLU A 276 -10.70 6.18 -3.63
C GLU A 276 -11.57 6.23 -2.36
N TYR A 277 -10.99 5.97 -1.19
CA TYR A 277 -11.72 6.04 0.07
C TYR A 277 -12.19 7.45 0.42
N SER A 278 -11.40 8.47 0.08
CA SER A 278 -11.85 9.85 0.30
C SER A 278 -13.09 10.19 -0.51
N ARG A 279 -13.21 9.69 -1.76
CA ARG A 279 -14.44 9.84 -2.56
C ARG A 279 -15.63 9.14 -1.92
N ILE A 280 -15.47 7.89 -1.49
CA ILE A 280 -16.53 7.12 -0.84
C ILE A 280 -17.06 7.86 0.40
N LEU A 281 -16.14 8.41 1.20
CA LEU A 281 -16.50 9.18 2.40
C LEU A 281 -17.23 10.49 2.05
N GLU A 282 -16.77 11.24 1.04
CA GLU A 282 -17.43 12.47 0.59
C GLU A 282 -18.82 12.20 0.02
N GLU A 283 -18.96 11.14 -0.80
CA GLU A 283 -20.25 10.73 -1.38
C GLU A 283 -21.28 10.33 -0.30
N ALA A 284 -20.80 9.79 0.85
CA ALA A 284 -21.63 9.49 2.01
C ALA A 284 -21.96 10.73 2.87
N GLY A 285 -21.42 11.91 2.53
CA GLY A 285 -21.66 13.14 3.29
C GLY A 285 -20.65 13.40 4.41
N CYS A 286 -19.55 12.65 4.49
CA CYS A 286 -18.46 12.94 5.41
C CYS A 286 -17.69 14.20 4.96
N ARG A 287 -17.28 15.02 5.92
CA ARG A 287 -16.32 16.11 5.65
C ARG A 287 -14.91 15.51 5.61
N VAL A 288 -14.29 15.52 4.43
CA VAL A 288 -12.90 15.06 4.26
C VAL A 288 -11.95 16.25 4.25
N ILE A 289 -10.87 16.17 5.03
CA ILE A 289 -9.79 17.14 5.08
C ILE A 289 -8.54 16.45 4.54
N TYR A 290 -7.92 17.03 3.52
CA TYR A 290 -6.74 16.49 2.86
C TYR A 290 -5.46 17.10 3.42
N GLY A 291 -4.93 16.48 4.46
CA GLY A 291 -3.62 16.82 5.00
C GLY A 291 -3.41 18.29 5.33
N LEU A 292 -2.16 18.65 5.53
CA LEU A 292 -1.71 20.03 5.71
C LEU A 292 -0.50 20.29 4.83
N ASN A 293 -0.41 21.52 4.36
CA ASN A 293 0.74 21.99 3.60
C ASN A 293 2.03 21.88 4.40
N GLY A 294 3.09 21.31 3.79
CA GLY A 294 4.40 21.16 4.42
C GLY A 294 4.49 20.12 5.55
N PHE A 295 3.38 19.56 6.03
CA PHE A 295 3.35 18.60 7.13
C PHE A 295 2.71 17.28 6.72
N LYS A 296 3.18 16.17 7.33
CA LYS A 296 2.51 14.88 7.25
C LYS A 296 1.70 14.63 8.51
N VAL A 297 0.44 14.26 8.34
CA VAL A 297 -0.40 13.85 9.45
C VAL A 297 -0.14 12.39 9.76
N HIS A 298 0.50 12.13 10.90
CA HIS A 298 0.85 10.77 11.33
C HIS A 298 0.19 10.35 12.64
N SER A 299 -0.66 11.18 13.23
CA SER A 299 -1.44 10.84 14.42
C SER A 299 -2.46 9.74 14.11
N LYS A 300 -2.79 8.94 15.12
CA LYS A 300 -3.85 7.95 15.09
C LYS A 300 -4.80 8.32 16.20
N LEU A 301 -5.85 9.05 15.83
CA LEU A 301 -6.82 9.62 16.72
C LEU A 301 -8.22 9.39 16.18
N CYS A 302 -9.10 8.88 17.01
CA CYS A 302 -10.53 8.82 16.79
C CYS A 302 -11.24 9.44 17.99
N LEU A 303 -12.09 10.42 17.73
CA LEU A 303 -12.89 11.12 18.74
C LEU A 303 -14.37 10.92 18.43
N ILE A 304 -15.09 10.31 19.36
CA ILE A 304 -16.54 10.13 19.33
C ILE A 304 -17.15 11.08 20.34
N SER A 305 -18.00 12.01 19.88
CA SER A 305 -18.69 12.99 20.75
C SER A 305 -20.14 12.57 20.93
N ARG A 306 -20.59 12.59 22.17
CA ARG A 306 -21.95 12.15 22.57
C ARG A 306 -22.67 13.25 23.33
N LYS A 307 -23.94 13.41 23.01
CA LYS A 307 -24.84 14.27 23.78
C LYS A 307 -25.28 13.54 25.06
N THR A 308 -25.20 14.23 26.20
CA THR A 308 -25.67 13.76 27.50
C THR A 308 -26.56 14.83 28.13
N GLU A 309 -27.22 14.51 29.24
CA GLU A 309 -28.03 15.46 30.00
C GLU A 309 -27.20 16.67 30.47
N ASP A 310 -25.94 16.44 30.83
CA ASP A 310 -25.00 17.45 31.34
C ASP A 310 -24.18 18.14 30.22
N GLY A 311 -24.47 17.89 28.96
CA GLY A 311 -23.74 18.48 27.82
C GLY A 311 -23.12 17.45 26.87
N VAL A 312 -21.81 17.56 26.59
CA VAL A 312 -21.11 16.65 25.67
C VAL A 312 -20.10 15.80 26.42
N SER A 313 -20.12 14.50 26.17
CA SER A 313 -19.10 13.55 26.63
C SER A 313 -18.34 12.95 25.45
N TYR A 314 -17.13 12.47 25.73
CA TYR A 314 -16.21 11.97 24.71
C TYR A 314 -15.77 10.54 24.99
N VAL A 315 -15.67 9.75 23.90
CA VAL A 315 -14.87 8.54 23.86
C VAL A 315 -13.74 8.79 22.86
N THR A 316 -12.51 8.58 23.30
CA THR A 316 -11.33 8.87 22.52
C THR A 316 -10.51 7.60 22.34
N GLN A 317 -10.09 7.30 21.11
CA GLN A 317 -9.08 6.31 20.85
C GLN A 317 -7.82 6.98 20.34
N ILE A 318 -6.67 6.61 20.93
CA ILE A 318 -5.34 7.08 20.53
C ILE A 318 -4.47 5.86 20.31
N GLY A 319 -3.72 5.84 19.21
CA GLY A 319 -2.87 4.71 18.88
C GLY A 319 -1.51 5.05 18.31
N THR A 320 -0.60 4.09 18.33
CA THR A 320 0.68 4.14 17.63
C THR A 320 0.57 3.58 16.22
N GLY A 321 -0.34 2.62 16.00
CA GLY A 321 -0.56 1.90 14.75
C GLY A 321 -1.64 2.50 13.86
N ASN A 322 -1.50 2.31 12.54
CA ASN A 322 -2.50 2.76 11.58
C ASN A 322 -3.82 2.01 11.73
N TYR A 323 -4.91 2.65 11.33
CA TYR A 323 -6.24 2.06 11.24
C TYR A 323 -6.35 1.12 10.04
N ASN A 324 -5.74 -0.06 10.18
CA ASN A 324 -5.66 -1.04 9.09
C ASN A 324 -5.70 -2.44 9.67
N GLU A 325 -6.73 -3.19 9.34
CA GLU A 325 -7.05 -4.51 9.87
C GLU A 325 -5.96 -5.55 9.56
N LYS A 326 -5.28 -5.40 8.41
CA LYS A 326 -4.20 -6.31 8.02
C LYS A 326 -2.91 -6.01 8.79
N THR A 327 -2.55 -4.74 8.92
CA THR A 327 -1.31 -4.34 9.59
C THR A 327 -1.40 -4.49 11.11
N SER A 328 -2.56 -4.28 11.72
CA SER A 328 -2.78 -4.52 13.14
C SER A 328 -2.57 -5.97 13.57
N ALA A 329 -2.68 -6.93 12.63
CA ALA A 329 -2.38 -8.33 12.89
C ALA A 329 -0.89 -8.70 12.69
N LEU A 330 -0.03 -7.73 12.34
CA LEU A 330 1.38 -7.95 11.99
C LEU A 330 2.35 -7.06 12.79
N TYR A 331 1.98 -5.80 13.03
CA TYR A 331 2.85 -4.80 13.67
C TYR A 331 2.58 -4.71 15.17
N THR A 332 3.64 -4.45 15.92
CA THR A 332 3.57 -4.23 17.36
C THR A 332 3.19 -2.78 17.61
N ASP A 333 1.95 -2.57 18.03
CA ASP A 333 1.37 -1.25 18.30
C ASP A 333 0.49 -1.27 19.55
N LEU A 334 0.23 -0.09 20.09
CA LEU A 334 -0.67 0.13 21.21
C LEU A 334 -1.86 0.96 20.78
N SER A 335 -3.03 0.69 21.37
CA SER A 335 -4.28 1.42 21.13
C SER A 335 -5.01 1.60 22.45
N LEU A 336 -5.07 2.84 22.93
CA LEU A 336 -5.82 3.23 24.11
C LEU A 336 -7.21 3.70 23.69
N ILE A 337 -8.26 3.13 24.30
CA ILE A 337 -9.64 3.59 24.17
C ILE A 337 -10.07 4.07 25.57
N THR A 338 -10.51 5.32 25.69
CA THR A 338 -10.76 5.95 26.96
C THR A 338 -11.99 6.86 26.96
N GLY A 339 -12.73 6.85 28.05
CA GLY A 339 -13.78 7.82 28.37
C GLY A 339 -13.28 9.03 29.16
N ASN A 340 -11.97 9.24 29.30
CA ASN A 340 -11.40 10.36 30.03
C ASN A 340 -11.72 11.70 29.32
N GLN A 341 -12.49 12.55 29.97
CA GLN A 341 -13.00 13.80 29.39
C GLN A 341 -11.89 14.84 29.16
N ALA A 342 -10.81 14.81 29.95
CA ALA A 342 -9.67 15.70 29.70
C ALA A 342 -8.97 15.36 28.39
N ILE A 343 -8.72 14.06 28.15
CA ILE A 343 -8.16 13.57 26.88
C ILE A 343 -9.11 13.89 25.71
N GLY A 344 -10.43 13.72 25.91
CA GLY A 344 -11.43 14.09 24.91
C GLY A 344 -11.37 15.56 24.52
N LYS A 345 -11.25 16.47 25.49
CA LYS A 345 -11.12 17.92 25.25
C LYS A 345 -9.84 18.27 24.48
N GLU A 346 -8.72 17.64 24.80
CA GLU A 346 -7.48 17.81 24.03
C GLU A 346 -7.63 17.30 22.59
N ALA A 347 -8.32 16.18 22.40
CA ALA A 347 -8.62 15.67 21.08
C ALA A 347 -9.53 16.61 20.27
N VAL A 348 -10.49 17.29 20.91
CA VAL A 348 -11.31 18.36 20.29
C VAL A 348 -10.41 19.50 19.83
N SER A 349 -9.53 20.00 20.70
CA SER A 349 -8.59 21.08 20.36
C SER A 349 -7.71 20.72 19.16
N TYR A 350 -7.17 19.50 19.14
CA TYR A 350 -6.38 19.01 18.01
C TYR A 350 -7.19 19.00 16.69
N THR A 351 -8.43 18.54 16.71
CA THR A 351 -9.29 18.51 15.52
C THR A 351 -9.73 19.91 15.09
N HIS A 352 -9.89 20.85 16.03
CA HIS A 352 -10.25 22.26 15.76
C HIS A 352 -9.09 23.04 15.16
N LEU A 353 -7.90 22.96 15.74
CA LEU A 353 -6.70 23.60 15.20
C LEU A 353 -6.47 23.22 13.75
N ARG A 354 -6.68 21.97 13.42
CA ARG A 354 -6.54 21.47 12.04
C ARG A 354 -7.64 21.95 11.08
N ALA A 355 -8.83 22.24 11.59
CA ALA A 355 -9.92 22.80 10.78
C ALA A 355 -9.78 24.31 10.53
N HIS A 356 -9.14 25.02 11.46
CA HIS A 356 -8.95 26.47 11.40
C HIS A 356 -7.61 26.91 10.77
N GLU A 357 -6.62 26.05 10.65
CA GLU A 357 -5.35 26.37 9.97
C GLU A 357 -5.55 26.67 8.46
N THR A 358 -6.69 26.35 7.90
CA THR A 358 -7.09 26.80 6.55
C THR A 358 -7.65 28.22 6.51
N GLU A 359 -7.97 28.82 7.66
CA GLU A 359 -8.51 30.18 7.74
C GLU A 359 -7.55 31.20 8.41
N LEU A 360 -6.42 30.76 8.99
CA LEU A 360 -5.47 31.62 9.70
C LEU A 360 -4.35 32.19 8.82
N HIS A 361 -4.54 32.28 7.52
CA HIS A 361 -3.75 33.17 6.67
C HIS A 361 -4.31 34.59 6.58
N LEU A 362 -5.18 34.95 7.49
CA LEU A 362 -5.71 36.32 7.60
C LEU A 362 -5.43 36.90 9.00
N VAL A 363 -4.16 37.18 9.32
CA VAL A 363 -3.72 38.35 10.09
C VAL A 363 -2.24 38.59 9.78
#